data_1aabc0e36df171ff0a76a20e0ad0c929
#
_entry.id   1aabc0e36df171ff0a76a20e0ad0c929
#
_cell.length_a   1.000
_cell.length_b   1.000
_cell.length_c   1.000
_cell.angle_alpha   90.00
_cell.angle_beta   90.00
_cell.angle_gamma   90.00
#
_symmetry.space_group_name_H-M   'P 1'
#
loop_
_entity.id
_entity.type
_entity.pdbx_description
1 polymer ?
#
loop_
_entity_poly.entity_id
_entity_poly.type
_entity_poly.pdbx_seq_one_letter_code
_entity_poly.pdbx_strand_id
1 'polypeptide(L)'
;MDSSSVLWENWQTQVKELLEGIHGHQKKTLAFFVLGMVLAGSAVLQRVAEVLQERGISEAKMTSIERRLARFLANERIVVPQVWKLFLAQVLSYFRGKKLYFVLDLTPFQDELSIVYIGLLVHSRVLPVAWAVMPAKTKWEEGQWQIVGRLLDQITVHLPETSCTLIADRGLAGMPLVELCQARQWHYLLRLCQEHTCRRYFQGKLEKSWKRFGQIVLKPGYRWYGQARVWQEDTLETYVSLVWDKGCEEPWLLISDQGAGRRQVQEYAWRMRVEATFQDSKSRGWNIEASWIEQAAHLDRLLLALFLAIWWTSHLAAACIHHGQRQRFDRVDRRDKSIFRLGRLWLLDILRRAHHRASLRCCLPFQHTKTGWRFALRF
;
A
#
# COMPACT_ATOMS: atom_id res chain seq x y z
N MET A 1 -25.24 20.56 16.47
CA MET A 1 -23.93 19.92 16.31
C MET A 1 -23.43 20.20 14.90
N ASP A 2 -22.20 20.68 14.78
CA ASP A 2 -21.54 20.84 13.48
C ASP A 2 -21.31 19.48 12.81
N SER A 3 -21.28 19.47 11.49
CA SER A 3 -21.08 18.26 10.68
C SER A 3 -19.77 17.51 11.01
N SER A 4 -18.73 18.25 11.39
CA SER A 4 -17.44 17.67 11.81
C SER A 4 -17.55 16.90 13.13
N SER A 5 -18.32 17.43 14.10
CA SER A 5 -18.57 16.75 15.38
C SER A 5 -19.37 15.45 15.18
N VAL A 6 -20.37 15.45 14.31
CA VAL A 6 -21.15 14.24 13.97
C VAL A 6 -20.27 13.20 13.28
N LEU A 7 -19.40 13.62 12.34
CA LEU A 7 -18.45 12.71 11.69
C LEU A 7 -17.49 12.09 12.72
N TRP A 8 -17.00 12.91 13.65
CA TRP A 8 -16.12 12.46 14.73
C TRP A 8 -16.78 11.40 15.63
N GLU A 9 -18.00 11.64 16.10
CA GLU A 9 -18.73 10.68 16.94
C GLU A 9 -18.94 9.34 16.23
N ASN A 10 -19.39 9.38 14.98
CA ASN A 10 -19.62 8.19 14.19
C ASN A 10 -18.32 7.42 13.93
N TRP A 11 -17.23 8.11 13.57
CA TRP A 11 -15.92 7.52 13.35
C TRP A 11 -15.32 6.92 14.62
N GLN A 12 -15.40 7.65 15.74
CA GLN A 12 -14.97 7.14 17.03
C GLN A 12 -15.69 5.86 17.43
N THR A 13 -17.00 5.78 17.19
CA THR A 13 -17.80 4.57 17.43
C THR A 13 -17.31 3.40 16.59
N GLN A 14 -17.10 3.61 15.29
CA GLN A 14 -16.56 2.56 14.41
C GLN A 14 -15.21 2.04 14.88
N VAL A 15 -14.27 2.93 15.19
CA VAL A 15 -12.94 2.54 15.65
C VAL A 15 -13.00 1.80 16.99
N LYS A 16 -13.89 2.22 17.89
CA LYS A 16 -14.08 1.55 19.19
C LYS A 16 -14.53 0.10 19.03
N GLU A 17 -15.39 -0.16 18.07
CA GLU A 17 -15.95 -1.49 17.81
C GLU A 17 -15.05 -2.36 16.92
N LEU A 18 -14.34 -1.74 15.96
CA LEU A 18 -13.48 -2.45 15.02
C LEU A 18 -12.15 -2.90 15.60
N LEU A 19 -11.58 -2.10 16.50
CA LEU A 19 -10.23 -2.35 17.03
C LEU A 19 -10.31 -2.95 18.42
N GLU A 20 -10.17 -4.24 18.50
CA GLU A 20 -9.94 -4.96 19.77
C GLU A 20 -8.44 -4.92 20.13
N GLY A 21 -8.10 -5.34 21.35
CA GLY A 21 -6.70 -5.52 21.77
C GLY A 21 -5.91 -4.25 22.13
N ILE A 22 -6.49 -3.05 22.02
CA ILE A 22 -5.91 -1.81 22.53
C ILE A 22 -6.87 -1.08 23.46
N HIS A 23 -6.31 -0.33 24.41
CA HIS A 23 -7.08 0.37 25.45
C HIS A 23 -8.02 1.45 24.83
N GLY A 24 -9.16 1.70 25.46
CA GLY A 24 -10.15 2.66 24.97
C GLY A 24 -9.58 4.05 24.68
N HIS A 25 -8.66 4.55 25.51
CA HIS A 25 -7.96 5.82 25.26
C HIS A 25 -7.05 5.79 24.04
N GLN A 26 -6.40 4.66 23.76
CA GLN A 26 -5.57 4.47 22.58
C GLN A 26 -6.43 4.43 21.30
N LYS A 27 -7.57 3.70 21.34
CA LYS A 27 -8.57 3.68 20.24
C LYS A 27 -9.06 5.09 19.94
N LYS A 28 -9.45 5.83 20.98
CA LYS A 28 -9.91 7.22 20.84
C LYS A 28 -8.83 8.13 20.25
N THR A 29 -7.57 7.96 20.65
CA THR A 29 -6.46 8.76 20.12
C THR A 29 -6.12 8.39 18.69
N LEU A 30 -6.14 7.09 18.33
CA LEU A 30 -5.95 6.65 16.95
C LEU A 30 -7.06 7.17 16.04
N ALA A 31 -8.33 7.05 16.45
CA ALA A 31 -9.46 7.60 15.70
C ALA A 31 -9.33 9.12 15.49
N PHE A 32 -8.94 9.84 16.53
CA PHE A 32 -8.70 11.27 16.50
C PHE A 32 -7.57 11.66 15.54
N PHE A 33 -6.47 10.91 15.58
CA PHE A 33 -5.31 11.10 14.71
C PHE A 33 -5.66 10.86 13.24
N VAL A 34 -6.30 9.73 12.92
CA VAL A 34 -6.71 9.37 11.56
C VAL A 34 -7.67 10.40 10.98
N LEU A 35 -8.69 10.82 11.74
CA LEU A 35 -9.61 11.86 11.29
C LEU A 35 -8.90 13.19 11.04
N GLY A 36 -8.02 13.58 11.96
CA GLY A 36 -7.22 14.79 11.82
C GLY A 36 -6.34 14.75 10.57
N MET A 37 -5.67 13.62 10.29
CA MET A 37 -4.92 13.43 9.06
C MET A 37 -5.80 13.60 7.81
N VAL A 38 -6.96 12.93 7.77
CA VAL A 38 -7.88 13.01 6.61
C VAL A 38 -8.35 14.44 6.39
N LEU A 39 -8.69 15.17 7.43
CA LEU A 39 -9.15 16.55 7.34
C LEU A 39 -8.02 17.52 6.98
N ALA A 40 -6.83 17.35 7.56
CA ALA A 40 -5.66 18.15 7.26
C ALA A 40 -5.06 17.84 5.86
N GLY A 41 -5.15 16.57 5.43
CA GLY A 41 -4.42 16.06 4.27
C GLY A 41 -2.91 16.07 4.54
N SER A 42 -2.50 15.79 5.78
CA SER A 42 -1.13 15.84 6.23
C SER A 42 -0.89 14.85 7.37
N ALA A 43 0.31 14.27 7.45
CA ALA A 43 0.78 13.47 8.57
C ALA A 43 1.59 14.29 9.60
N VAL A 44 1.82 15.58 9.37
CA VAL A 44 2.55 16.47 10.26
C VAL A 44 1.69 16.80 11.48
N LEU A 45 2.17 16.47 12.68
CA LEU A 45 1.40 16.56 13.94
C LEU A 45 0.81 17.94 14.18
N GLN A 46 1.60 18.99 13.93
CA GLN A 46 1.15 20.39 14.09
C GLN A 46 -0.05 20.68 13.19
N ARG A 47 0.00 20.31 11.89
CA ARG A 47 -1.09 20.51 10.93
C ARG A 47 -2.35 19.74 11.29
N VAL A 48 -2.17 18.53 11.78
CA VAL A 48 -3.25 17.69 12.30
C VAL A 48 -3.90 18.36 13.52
N ALA A 49 -3.11 18.88 14.44
CA ALA A 49 -3.60 19.57 15.65
C ALA A 49 -4.35 20.85 15.32
N GLU A 50 -3.82 21.68 14.41
CA GLU A 50 -4.47 22.90 13.91
C GLU A 50 -5.89 22.61 13.39
N VAL A 51 -6.01 21.66 12.46
CA VAL A 51 -7.29 21.33 11.83
C VAL A 51 -8.29 20.71 12.80
N LEU A 52 -7.83 19.89 13.75
CA LEU A 52 -8.71 19.32 14.78
C LEU A 52 -9.28 20.40 15.72
N GLN A 53 -8.51 21.44 16.03
CA GLN A 53 -8.97 22.58 16.81
C GLN A 53 -9.89 23.49 15.98
N GLU A 54 -9.49 23.91 14.79
CA GLU A 54 -10.27 24.77 13.89
C GLU A 54 -11.65 24.20 13.55
N ARG A 55 -11.76 22.87 13.46
CA ARG A 55 -13.02 22.17 13.20
C ARG A 55 -13.87 21.89 14.43
N GLY A 56 -13.47 22.37 15.60
CA GLY A 56 -14.19 22.15 16.85
C GLY A 56 -14.28 20.69 17.30
N ILE A 57 -13.40 19.80 16.76
CA ILE A 57 -13.32 18.39 17.16
C ILE A 57 -12.67 18.26 18.53
N SER A 58 -11.86 19.25 18.91
CA SER A 58 -11.26 19.38 20.23
C SER A 58 -11.22 20.84 20.68
N GLU A 59 -11.64 21.07 21.91
CA GLU A 59 -11.52 22.38 22.58
C GLU A 59 -10.14 22.61 23.21
N ALA A 60 -9.28 21.57 23.20
CA ALA A 60 -7.94 21.66 23.76
C ALA A 60 -7.04 22.58 22.92
N LYS A 61 -6.08 23.24 23.58
CA LYS A 61 -5.05 24.04 22.89
C LYS A 61 -4.28 23.18 21.89
N MET A 62 -3.93 23.73 20.74
CA MET A 62 -3.18 23.08 19.67
C MET A 62 -1.96 22.33 20.19
N THR A 63 -1.15 22.95 21.04
CA THR A 63 0.03 22.33 21.66
C THR A 63 -0.31 21.11 22.53
N SER A 64 -1.47 21.08 23.16
CA SER A 64 -1.93 19.93 23.96
C SER A 64 -2.38 18.78 23.05
N ILE A 65 -3.02 19.10 21.92
CA ILE A 65 -3.39 18.12 20.90
C ILE A 65 -2.12 17.50 20.32
N GLU A 66 -1.17 18.30 19.89
CA GLU A 66 0.11 17.86 19.32
C GLU A 66 0.86 16.94 20.30
N ARG A 67 0.99 17.34 21.57
CA ARG A 67 1.60 16.49 22.63
C ARG A 67 0.85 15.18 22.82
N ARG A 68 -0.47 15.16 22.70
CA ARG A 68 -1.26 13.92 22.77
C ARG A 68 -0.93 13.00 21.60
N LEU A 69 -0.80 13.52 20.37
CA LEU A 69 -0.42 12.75 19.19
C LEU A 69 1.02 12.24 19.30
N ALA A 70 1.96 13.07 19.76
CA ALA A 70 3.34 12.66 20.00
C ALA A 70 3.44 11.53 21.04
N ARG A 71 2.69 11.61 22.15
CA ARG A 71 2.60 10.53 23.15
C ARG A 71 2.01 9.24 22.56
N PHE A 72 1.08 9.34 21.62
CA PHE A 72 0.57 8.16 20.91
C PHE A 72 1.68 7.47 20.11
N LEU A 73 2.52 8.24 19.40
CA LEU A 73 3.65 7.69 18.66
C LEU A 73 4.71 7.06 19.57
N ALA A 74 4.94 7.62 20.74
CA ALA A 74 5.89 7.11 21.73
C ALA A 74 5.36 5.94 22.59
N ASN A 75 4.07 5.57 22.45
CA ASN A 75 3.45 4.58 23.31
C ASN A 75 3.78 3.13 22.90
N GLU A 76 4.72 2.52 23.55
CA GLU A 76 5.17 1.14 23.29
C GLU A 76 4.09 0.07 23.51
N ARG A 77 3.03 0.37 24.29
CA ARG A 77 1.90 -0.54 24.48
C ARG A 77 1.03 -0.69 23.22
N ILE A 78 1.25 0.13 22.19
CA ILE A 78 0.59 0.00 20.90
C ILE A 78 1.43 -0.91 20.02
N VAL A 79 1.07 -2.17 19.97
CA VAL A 79 1.69 -3.19 19.11
C VAL A 79 1.00 -3.15 17.75
N VAL A 80 1.63 -2.46 16.80
CA VAL A 80 1.06 -2.15 15.47
C VAL A 80 0.52 -3.38 14.74
N PRO A 81 1.23 -4.53 14.65
CA PRO A 81 0.71 -5.72 13.98
C PRO A 81 -0.60 -6.25 14.57
N GLN A 82 -0.80 -6.16 15.90
CA GLN A 82 -2.04 -6.60 16.54
C GLN A 82 -3.22 -5.72 16.17
N VAL A 83 -3.02 -4.40 16.17
CA VAL A 83 -4.05 -3.43 15.79
C VAL A 83 -4.40 -3.55 14.31
N TRP A 84 -3.37 -3.67 13.47
CA TRP A 84 -3.53 -3.74 12.02
C TRP A 84 -4.21 -5.02 11.54
N LYS A 85 -3.94 -6.15 12.20
CA LYS A 85 -4.52 -7.46 11.87
C LYS A 85 -6.04 -7.42 11.75
N LEU A 86 -6.73 -6.74 12.68
CA LEU A 86 -8.18 -6.66 12.69
C LEU A 86 -8.72 -5.85 11.50
N PHE A 87 -8.09 -4.71 11.23
CA PHE A 87 -8.42 -3.91 10.06
C PHE A 87 -8.17 -4.69 8.76
N LEU A 88 -7.01 -5.33 8.66
CA LEU A 88 -6.62 -6.10 7.48
C LEU A 88 -7.59 -7.25 7.20
N ALA A 89 -8.03 -7.97 8.23
CA ALA A 89 -9.02 -9.02 8.11
C ALA A 89 -10.33 -8.52 7.48
N GLN A 90 -10.82 -7.35 7.92
CA GLN A 90 -12.04 -6.75 7.38
C GLN A 90 -11.86 -6.31 5.92
N VAL A 91 -10.74 -5.69 5.60
CA VAL A 91 -10.46 -5.22 4.24
C VAL A 91 -10.29 -6.39 3.28
N LEU A 92 -9.47 -7.36 3.63
CA LEU A 92 -9.14 -8.49 2.73
C LEU A 92 -10.34 -9.43 2.54
N SER A 93 -11.27 -9.50 3.48
CA SER A 93 -12.49 -10.30 3.32
C SER A 93 -13.30 -9.92 2.07
N TYR A 94 -13.24 -8.64 1.66
CA TYR A 94 -13.90 -8.14 0.45
C TYR A 94 -13.26 -8.68 -0.85
N PHE A 95 -12.01 -9.07 -0.79
CA PHE A 95 -11.23 -9.49 -1.96
C PHE A 95 -11.11 -11.00 -2.10
N ARG A 96 -11.67 -11.80 -1.18
CA ARG A 96 -11.63 -13.28 -1.26
C ARG A 96 -12.21 -13.79 -2.58
N GLY A 97 -11.58 -14.83 -3.11
CA GLY A 97 -11.99 -15.46 -4.38
C GLY A 97 -11.70 -14.63 -5.64
N LYS A 98 -11.05 -13.48 -5.52
CA LYS A 98 -10.60 -12.65 -6.65
C LYS A 98 -9.14 -12.94 -6.97
N LYS A 99 -8.72 -12.72 -8.21
CA LYS A 99 -7.29 -12.70 -8.55
C LYS A 99 -6.69 -11.38 -8.05
N LEU A 100 -5.70 -11.47 -7.15
CA LEU A 100 -5.09 -10.32 -6.50
C LEU A 100 -3.63 -10.15 -6.90
N TYR A 101 -3.22 -8.90 -6.97
CA TYR A 101 -1.84 -8.52 -7.22
C TYR A 101 -1.32 -7.69 -6.06
N PHE A 102 -0.18 -8.12 -5.53
CA PHE A 102 0.52 -7.42 -4.46
C PHE A 102 1.84 -6.89 -5.00
N VAL A 103 2.23 -5.71 -4.56
CA VAL A 103 3.51 -5.11 -4.90
C VAL A 103 4.38 -5.09 -3.66
N LEU A 104 5.54 -5.75 -3.73
CA LEU A 104 6.60 -5.64 -2.74
C LEU A 104 7.58 -4.56 -3.18
N ASP A 105 7.87 -3.63 -2.30
CA ASP A 105 8.84 -2.59 -2.53
C ASP A 105 9.61 -2.23 -1.25
N LEU A 106 10.79 -1.68 -1.42
CA LEU A 106 11.63 -1.17 -0.34
C LEU A 106 11.86 0.32 -0.59
N THR A 107 11.36 1.16 0.31
CA THR A 107 11.49 2.61 0.14
C THR A 107 12.25 3.23 1.31
N PRO A 108 13.26 4.08 1.05
CA PRO A 108 13.92 4.84 2.10
C PRO A 108 12.96 5.87 2.69
N PHE A 109 13.08 6.09 3.99
CA PHE A 109 12.43 7.18 4.71
C PHE A 109 13.51 8.00 5.39
N GLN A 110 13.75 9.19 4.85
CA GLN A 110 14.92 9.99 5.17
C GLN A 110 16.21 9.15 4.99
N ASP A 111 17.29 9.47 5.70
CA ASP A 111 18.55 8.75 5.59
C ASP A 111 18.72 7.63 6.63
N GLU A 112 17.82 7.54 7.59
CA GLU A 112 17.99 6.69 8.77
C GLU A 112 17.11 5.42 8.74
N LEU A 113 15.98 5.45 8.03
CA LEU A 113 14.99 4.38 8.05
C LEU A 113 14.68 3.87 6.64
N SER A 114 14.26 2.62 6.58
CA SER A 114 13.74 1.96 5.38
C SER A 114 12.42 1.30 5.70
N ILE A 115 11.49 1.35 4.76
CA ILE A 115 10.18 0.71 4.89
C ILE A 115 10.11 -0.43 3.88
N VAL A 116 10.05 -1.67 4.39
CA VAL A 116 9.64 -2.83 3.60
C VAL A 116 8.12 -2.78 3.49
N TYR A 117 7.60 -2.69 2.29
CA TYR A 117 6.20 -2.40 2.05
C TYR A 117 5.57 -3.46 1.13
N ILE A 118 4.43 -4.00 1.52
CA ILE A 118 3.58 -4.80 0.66
C ILE A 118 2.25 -4.08 0.52
N GLY A 119 1.85 -3.80 -0.71
CA GLY A 119 0.57 -3.16 -0.99
C GLY A 119 -0.28 -3.95 -1.96
N LEU A 120 -1.60 -3.89 -1.77
CA LEU A 120 -2.59 -4.47 -2.66
C LEU A 120 -2.85 -3.53 -3.83
N LEU A 121 -2.74 -4.03 -5.05
CA LEU A 121 -3.10 -3.29 -6.25
C LEU A 121 -4.62 -3.17 -6.36
N VAL A 122 -5.11 -1.94 -6.23
CA VAL A 122 -6.54 -1.62 -6.37
C VAL A 122 -6.68 -0.49 -7.39
N HIS A 123 -7.22 -0.81 -8.57
CA HIS A 123 -7.32 0.12 -9.71
C HIS A 123 -6.00 0.82 -10.05
N SER A 124 -5.89 2.11 -9.76
CA SER A 124 -4.72 2.94 -10.09
C SER A 124 -3.76 3.18 -8.92
N ARG A 125 -3.91 2.47 -7.81
CA ARG A 125 -3.10 2.63 -6.61
C ARG A 125 -2.68 1.29 -6.02
N VAL A 126 -1.62 1.34 -5.24
CA VAL A 126 -1.15 0.22 -4.42
C VAL A 126 -1.41 0.59 -2.96
N LEU A 127 -2.46 0.00 -2.38
CA LEU A 127 -2.90 0.31 -1.02
C LEU A 127 -2.15 -0.52 0.02
N PRO A 128 -1.71 0.06 1.14
CA PRO A 128 -0.89 -0.63 2.14
C PRO A 128 -1.65 -1.80 2.78
N VAL A 129 -0.99 -2.95 2.86
CA VAL A 129 -1.54 -4.14 3.54
C VAL A 129 -0.59 -4.73 4.56
N ALA A 130 0.72 -4.63 4.36
CA ALA A 130 1.71 -5.01 5.35
C ALA A 130 2.99 -4.18 5.18
N TRP A 131 3.70 -3.93 6.28
CA TRP A 131 4.96 -3.21 6.27
C TRP A 131 5.82 -3.56 7.47
N ALA A 132 7.11 -3.24 7.37
CA ALA A 132 8.04 -3.21 8.48
C ALA A 132 8.95 -1.99 8.35
N VAL A 133 9.22 -1.31 9.45
CA VAL A 133 10.17 -0.19 9.51
C VAL A 133 11.49 -0.70 10.02
N MET A 134 12.54 -0.49 9.26
CA MET A 134 13.89 -0.99 9.53
C MET A 134 14.89 0.15 9.52
N PRO A 135 16.02 0.05 10.26
CA PRO A 135 17.10 1.01 10.13
C PRO A 135 17.74 0.89 8.73
N ALA A 136 18.07 2.04 8.12
CA ALA A 136 18.65 2.05 6.77
C ALA A 136 20.15 1.70 6.75
N LYS A 137 20.88 2.10 7.81
CA LYS A 137 22.36 2.06 7.83
C LYS A 137 22.94 0.84 8.55
N THR A 138 22.13 0.05 9.21
CA THR A 138 22.59 -1.13 9.96
C THR A 138 22.07 -2.42 9.33
N LYS A 139 22.85 -3.50 9.46
CA LYS A 139 22.36 -4.82 9.07
C LYS A 139 21.19 -5.21 9.97
N TRP A 140 20.10 -5.68 9.35
CA TRP A 140 18.93 -6.11 10.07
C TRP A 140 19.23 -7.45 10.76
N GLU A 141 18.94 -7.55 12.08
CA GLU A 141 19.11 -8.78 12.86
C GLU A 141 18.24 -9.90 12.27
N GLU A 142 16.97 -9.60 12.05
CA GLU A 142 16.09 -10.43 11.24
C GLU A 142 16.40 -10.20 9.77
N GLY A 143 16.86 -11.20 9.06
CA GLY A 143 17.20 -11.08 7.63
C GLY A 143 16.03 -10.57 6.78
N GLN A 144 16.33 -9.87 5.68
CA GLN A 144 15.32 -9.29 4.78
C GLN A 144 14.23 -10.28 4.39
N TRP A 145 14.59 -11.50 4.08
CA TRP A 145 13.65 -12.52 3.61
C TRP A 145 12.76 -13.07 4.72
N GLN A 146 13.24 -13.10 5.97
CA GLN A 146 12.42 -13.44 7.13
C GLN A 146 11.36 -12.35 7.38
N ILE A 147 11.72 -11.08 7.25
CA ILE A 147 10.79 -9.96 7.35
C ILE A 147 9.71 -10.05 6.25
N VAL A 148 10.11 -10.24 4.99
CA VAL A 148 9.19 -10.40 3.87
C VAL A 148 8.26 -11.60 4.09
N GLY A 149 8.82 -12.74 4.52
CA GLY A 149 8.04 -13.95 4.83
C GLY A 149 6.96 -13.69 5.88
N ARG A 150 7.32 -13.05 6.99
CA ARG A 150 6.39 -12.67 8.05
C ARG A 150 5.29 -11.71 7.57
N LEU A 151 5.64 -10.75 6.71
CA LEU A 151 4.65 -9.83 6.12
C LEU A 151 3.69 -10.56 5.18
N LEU A 152 4.17 -11.50 4.38
CA LEU A 152 3.33 -12.34 3.53
C LEU A 152 2.39 -13.22 4.35
N ASP A 153 2.85 -13.78 5.48
CA ASP A 153 2.02 -14.59 6.38
C ASP A 153 0.86 -13.79 6.98
N GLN A 154 1.11 -12.53 7.35
CA GLN A 154 0.07 -11.63 7.83
C GLN A 154 -1.06 -11.42 6.81
N ILE A 155 -0.75 -11.48 5.51
CA ILE A 155 -1.73 -11.31 4.43
C ILE A 155 -2.41 -12.65 4.12
N THR A 156 -1.62 -13.71 3.96
CA THR A 156 -2.08 -15.02 3.48
C THR A 156 -3.18 -15.62 4.37
N VAL A 157 -3.07 -15.47 5.68
CA VAL A 157 -4.05 -15.98 6.64
C VAL A 157 -5.48 -15.44 6.42
N HIS A 158 -5.62 -14.29 5.77
CA HIS A 158 -6.90 -13.65 5.48
C HIS A 158 -7.47 -13.97 4.09
N LEU A 159 -6.70 -14.65 3.24
CA LEU A 159 -7.01 -14.91 1.83
C LEU A 159 -6.95 -16.41 1.46
N PRO A 160 -7.67 -17.28 2.21
CA PRO A 160 -7.70 -18.69 1.86
C PRO A 160 -8.23 -18.87 0.42
N GLU A 161 -7.65 -19.82 -0.33
CA GLU A 161 -8.05 -20.19 -1.70
C GLU A 161 -8.10 -19.00 -2.69
N THR A 162 -7.40 -17.92 -2.40
CA THR A 162 -7.36 -16.73 -3.25
C THR A 162 -6.08 -16.74 -4.10
N SER A 163 -6.21 -16.60 -5.42
CA SER A 163 -5.06 -16.49 -6.32
C SER A 163 -4.34 -15.15 -6.11
N CYS A 164 -3.15 -15.19 -5.53
CA CYS A 164 -2.33 -14.03 -5.23
C CYS A 164 -1.07 -14.04 -6.10
N THR A 165 -0.72 -12.91 -6.69
CA THR A 165 0.53 -12.71 -7.44
C THR A 165 1.34 -11.60 -6.78
N LEU A 166 2.60 -11.90 -6.43
CA LEU A 166 3.54 -10.91 -5.91
C LEU A 166 4.35 -10.31 -7.05
N ILE A 167 4.37 -9.00 -7.14
CA ILE A 167 5.18 -8.24 -8.12
C ILE A 167 6.31 -7.53 -7.35
N ALA A 168 7.55 -7.69 -7.80
CA ALA A 168 8.69 -7.02 -7.21
C ALA A 168 9.70 -6.56 -8.26
N ASP A 169 10.49 -5.54 -7.90
CA ASP A 169 11.55 -4.99 -8.74
C ASP A 169 12.84 -5.81 -8.64
N ARG A 170 13.78 -5.48 -9.52
CA ARG A 170 15.09 -6.13 -9.69
C ARG A 170 15.92 -6.22 -8.41
N GLY A 171 15.80 -5.24 -7.51
CA GLY A 171 16.51 -5.24 -6.23
C GLY A 171 16.01 -6.29 -5.23
N LEU A 172 14.82 -6.86 -5.46
CA LEU A 172 14.19 -7.86 -4.60
C LEU A 172 14.03 -9.21 -5.29
N ALA A 173 14.41 -9.32 -6.57
CA ALA A 173 14.27 -10.55 -7.33
C ALA A 173 15.39 -11.55 -7.03
N GLY A 174 15.03 -12.72 -6.57
CA GLY A 174 15.96 -13.81 -6.26
C GLY A 174 15.23 -15.07 -5.84
N MET A 175 15.99 -16.18 -5.76
CA MET A 175 15.43 -17.47 -5.36
C MET A 175 14.71 -17.43 -4.00
N PRO A 176 15.23 -16.73 -2.97
CA PRO A 176 14.53 -16.64 -1.69
C PRO A 176 13.11 -16.06 -1.79
N LEU A 177 12.88 -15.06 -2.66
CA LEU A 177 11.54 -14.51 -2.87
C LEU A 177 10.61 -15.48 -3.61
N VAL A 178 11.14 -16.22 -4.58
CA VAL A 178 10.40 -17.29 -5.28
C VAL A 178 9.95 -18.35 -4.30
N GLU A 179 10.85 -18.84 -3.44
CA GLU A 179 10.56 -19.85 -2.41
C GLU A 179 9.49 -19.35 -1.41
N LEU A 180 9.57 -18.08 -0.99
CA LEU A 180 8.55 -17.47 -0.13
C LEU A 180 7.17 -17.44 -0.78
N CYS A 181 7.10 -17.18 -2.09
CA CYS A 181 5.85 -17.24 -2.85
C CYS A 181 5.34 -18.68 -2.97
N GLN A 182 6.19 -19.61 -3.38
CA GLN A 182 5.84 -21.03 -3.56
C GLN A 182 5.34 -21.68 -2.27
N ALA A 183 6.01 -21.43 -1.15
CA ALA A 183 5.61 -21.94 0.17
C ALA A 183 4.20 -21.50 0.59
N ARG A 184 3.69 -20.40 0.03
CA ARG A 184 2.36 -19.83 0.31
C ARG A 184 1.36 -20.03 -0.82
N GLN A 185 1.75 -20.77 -1.86
CA GLN A 185 0.95 -20.95 -3.09
C GLN A 185 0.63 -19.63 -3.80
N TRP A 186 1.51 -18.65 -3.66
CA TRP A 186 1.44 -17.39 -4.36
C TRP A 186 2.20 -17.49 -5.69
N HIS A 187 1.69 -16.82 -6.70
CA HIS A 187 2.39 -16.59 -7.95
C HIS A 187 3.37 -15.43 -7.81
N TYR A 188 4.35 -15.40 -8.70
CA TYR A 188 5.31 -14.30 -8.75
C TYR A 188 5.43 -13.70 -10.15
N LEU A 189 5.76 -12.42 -10.20
CA LEU A 189 6.12 -11.67 -11.40
C LEU A 189 7.24 -10.70 -11.03
N LEU A 190 8.48 -11.08 -11.33
CA LEU A 190 9.68 -10.38 -10.84
C LEU A 190 10.48 -9.81 -12.00
N ARG A 191 11.07 -8.63 -11.81
CA ARG A 191 12.02 -8.04 -12.75
C ARG A 191 13.44 -8.43 -12.36
N LEU A 192 14.24 -8.85 -13.33
CA LEU A 192 15.63 -9.24 -13.17
C LEU A 192 16.59 -8.14 -13.63
N CYS A 193 17.86 -8.24 -13.19
CA CYS A 193 18.96 -7.43 -13.67
C CYS A 193 19.57 -8.01 -14.95
N GLN A 194 20.32 -7.19 -15.70
CA GLN A 194 21.01 -7.62 -16.92
C GLN A 194 22.15 -8.60 -16.64
N GLU A 195 22.70 -8.58 -15.43
CA GLU A 195 23.77 -9.46 -14.95
C GLU A 195 23.29 -10.88 -14.65
N HIS A 196 22.02 -11.07 -14.39
CA HIS A 196 21.45 -12.39 -14.16
C HIS A 196 21.59 -13.27 -15.40
N THR A 197 21.80 -14.55 -15.17
CA THR A 197 22.05 -15.54 -16.22
C THR A 197 20.81 -16.35 -16.57
N CYS A 198 20.71 -16.79 -17.82
CA CYS A 198 19.67 -17.73 -18.24
C CYS A 198 20.15 -18.65 -19.34
N ARG A 199 19.40 -19.76 -19.51
CA ARG A 199 19.41 -20.68 -20.65
C ARG A 199 17.98 -20.82 -21.16
N ARG A 200 17.71 -20.38 -22.38
CA ARG A 200 16.37 -20.37 -22.97
C ARG A 200 16.05 -21.69 -23.63
N TYR A 201 14.77 -22.03 -23.68
CA TYR A 201 14.28 -23.12 -24.52
C TYR A 201 13.90 -22.62 -25.91
N PHE A 202 14.39 -23.30 -26.95
CA PHE A 202 14.00 -23.11 -28.34
C PHE A 202 13.52 -24.45 -28.92
N GLN A 203 12.27 -24.50 -29.37
CA GLN A 203 11.66 -25.73 -29.91
C GLN A 203 11.86 -26.96 -29.00
N GLY A 204 11.67 -26.74 -27.69
CA GLY A 204 11.85 -27.77 -26.67
C GLY A 204 13.31 -28.11 -26.29
N LYS A 205 14.31 -27.50 -26.94
CA LYS A 205 15.72 -27.69 -26.62
C LYS A 205 16.28 -26.54 -25.80
N LEU A 206 16.94 -26.88 -24.69
CA LEU A 206 17.61 -25.91 -23.83
C LEU A 206 18.94 -25.46 -24.45
N GLU A 207 19.22 -24.15 -24.42
CA GLU A 207 20.54 -23.59 -24.80
C GLU A 207 21.67 -24.31 -24.08
N LYS A 208 22.78 -24.55 -24.74
CA LYS A 208 23.93 -25.29 -24.17
C LYS A 208 24.65 -24.51 -23.09
N SER A 209 24.79 -23.19 -23.26
CA SER A 209 25.55 -22.32 -22.37
C SER A 209 24.69 -21.27 -21.65
N TRP A 210 25.08 -20.97 -20.45
CA TRP A 210 24.53 -19.83 -19.71
C TRP A 210 24.95 -18.51 -20.35
N LYS A 211 24.01 -17.54 -20.44
CA LYS A 211 24.26 -16.19 -20.95
C LYS A 211 23.67 -15.19 -19.99
N ARG A 212 24.31 -14.05 -19.82
CA ARG A 212 23.73 -12.90 -19.11
C ARG A 212 22.60 -12.31 -19.96
N PHE A 213 21.55 -11.79 -19.33
CA PHE A 213 20.45 -11.14 -20.04
C PHE A 213 20.96 -9.96 -20.89
N GLY A 214 21.94 -9.19 -20.40
CA GLY A 214 22.58 -8.12 -21.15
C GLY A 214 23.28 -8.55 -22.43
N GLN A 215 23.68 -9.83 -22.56
CA GLN A 215 24.24 -10.40 -23.78
C GLN A 215 23.16 -10.87 -24.77
N ILE A 216 21.92 -10.97 -24.32
CA ILE A 216 20.79 -11.41 -25.12
C ILE A 216 19.99 -10.22 -25.63
N VAL A 217 19.69 -9.26 -24.73
CA VAL A 217 18.86 -8.10 -25.02
C VAL A 217 19.75 -6.89 -25.28
N LEU A 218 20.20 -6.75 -26.53
CA LEU A 218 21.27 -5.82 -26.89
C LEU A 218 20.78 -4.45 -27.36
N LYS A 219 19.53 -4.34 -27.79
CA LYS A 219 19.01 -3.09 -28.38
C LYS A 219 17.50 -2.92 -28.22
N PRO A 220 17.00 -1.67 -28.24
CA PRO A 220 15.57 -1.41 -28.29
C PRO A 220 14.87 -2.09 -29.47
N GLY A 221 13.64 -2.53 -29.27
CA GLY A 221 12.85 -3.32 -30.20
C GLY A 221 12.98 -4.82 -29.99
N TYR A 222 13.86 -5.30 -29.11
CA TYR A 222 14.00 -6.70 -28.80
C TYR A 222 12.80 -7.23 -28.03
N ARG A 223 12.31 -8.41 -28.45
CA ARG A 223 11.23 -9.14 -27.74
C ARG A 223 11.48 -10.64 -27.84
N TRP A 224 11.38 -11.31 -26.69
CA TRP A 224 11.38 -12.76 -26.61
C TRP A 224 10.51 -13.22 -25.44
N TYR A 225 9.73 -14.26 -25.66
CA TYR A 225 8.85 -14.88 -24.67
C TYR A 225 9.02 -16.39 -24.72
N GLY A 226 9.22 -17.04 -23.58
CA GLY A 226 9.36 -18.49 -23.54
C GLY A 226 9.74 -19.02 -22.18
N GLN A 227 10.01 -20.31 -22.12
CA GLN A 227 10.57 -20.96 -20.94
C GLN A 227 12.09 -20.81 -20.93
N ALA A 228 12.65 -20.68 -19.74
CA ALA A 228 14.10 -20.65 -19.52
C ALA A 228 14.43 -21.19 -18.13
N ARG A 229 15.69 -21.59 -17.98
CA ARG A 229 16.33 -21.73 -16.67
C ARG A 229 17.05 -20.44 -16.35
N VAL A 230 16.80 -19.88 -15.19
CA VAL A 230 17.44 -18.65 -14.70
C VAL A 230 18.27 -18.95 -13.47
N TRP A 231 19.30 -18.13 -13.22
CA TRP A 231 20.26 -18.26 -12.13
C TRP A 231 21.05 -19.58 -12.15
N GLN A 232 22.33 -19.47 -12.46
CA GLN A 232 23.18 -20.66 -12.68
C GLN A 232 23.39 -21.47 -11.40
N GLU A 233 23.51 -20.83 -10.25
CA GLU A 233 23.76 -21.50 -8.96
C GLU A 233 22.48 -22.07 -8.38
N ASP A 234 21.43 -21.26 -8.27
CA ASP A 234 20.12 -21.66 -7.76
C ASP A 234 19.12 -21.72 -8.92
N THR A 235 19.28 -22.74 -9.76
CA THR A 235 18.56 -22.84 -11.04
C THR A 235 17.05 -22.95 -10.84
N LEU A 236 16.32 -21.97 -11.37
CA LEU A 236 14.87 -21.96 -11.46
C LEU A 236 14.42 -22.14 -12.91
N GLU A 237 13.57 -23.13 -13.17
CA GLU A 237 12.86 -23.24 -14.44
C GLU A 237 11.56 -22.44 -14.40
N THR A 238 11.43 -21.47 -15.28
CA THR A 238 10.35 -20.49 -15.23
C THR A 238 10.03 -19.91 -16.60
N TYR A 239 8.95 -19.15 -16.71
CA TYR A 239 8.63 -18.38 -17.90
C TYR A 239 9.34 -17.01 -17.86
N VAL A 240 9.87 -16.59 -19.00
CA VAL A 240 10.65 -15.36 -19.12
C VAL A 240 10.07 -14.48 -20.24
N SER A 241 9.91 -13.20 -19.94
CA SER A 241 9.51 -12.18 -20.90
C SER A 241 10.61 -11.13 -20.99
N LEU A 242 11.29 -11.06 -22.12
CA LEU A 242 12.35 -10.10 -22.43
C LEU A 242 11.79 -9.06 -23.38
N VAL A 243 11.72 -7.80 -22.95
CA VAL A 243 11.14 -6.72 -23.74
C VAL A 243 11.97 -5.47 -23.58
N TRP A 244 12.40 -4.89 -24.70
CA TRP A 244 12.97 -3.55 -24.73
C TRP A 244 12.22 -2.70 -25.75
N ASP A 245 11.27 -1.92 -25.30
CA ASP A 245 10.50 -1.06 -26.18
C ASP A 245 11.32 0.18 -26.63
N LYS A 246 11.06 0.65 -27.86
CA LYS A 246 11.69 1.85 -28.38
C LYS A 246 11.30 3.06 -27.52
N GLY A 247 12.27 3.86 -27.13
CA GLY A 247 12.06 5.01 -26.24
C GLY A 247 12.18 4.72 -24.74
N CYS A 248 12.36 3.44 -24.35
CA CYS A 248 12.69 3.08 -22.97
C CYS A 248 14.20 3.01 -22.78
N GLU A 249 14.69 3.51 -21.63
CA GLU A 249 16.12 3.51 -21.30
C GLU A 249 16.65 2.10 -21.04
N GLU A 250 15.84 1.24 -20.43
CA GLU A 250 16.22 -0.10 -20.01
C GLU A 250 15.20 -1.16 -20.45
N PRO A 251 15.63 -2.40 -20.69
CA PRO A 251 14.74 -3.53 -20.94
C PRO A 251 14.00 -3.96 -19.67
N TRP A 252 12.84 -4.55 -19.86
CA TRP A 252 12.16 -5.34 -18.85
C TRP A 252 12.47 -6.81 -19.05
N LEU A 253 13.12 -7.38 -18.05
CA LEU A 253 13.56 -8.78 -17.99
C LEU A 253 12.73 -9.44 -16.90
N LEU A 254 11.60 -10.04 -17.27
CA LEU A 254 10.60 -10.51 -16.33
C LEU A 254 10.58 -12.03 -16.23
N ILE A 255 10.41 -12.55 -15.02
CA ILE A 255 10.10 -13.96 -14.76
C ILE A 255 8.74 -14.12 -14.10
N SER A 256 8.04 -15.20 -14.41
CA SER A 256 6.73 -15.54 -13.85
C SER A 256 6.48 -17.03 -13.92
N ASP A 257 5.76 -17.59 -12.95
CA ASP A 257 5.26 -18.96 -12.98
C ASP A 257 3.95 -19.12 -13.78
N GLN A 258 3.28 -18.01 -14.15
CA GLN A 258 1.99 -18.02 -14.86
C GLN A 258 2.10 -17.90 -16.38
N GLY A 259 3.31 -17.92 -16.93
CA GLY A 259 3.55 -17.82 -18.38
C GLY A 259 4.41 -16.63 -18.79
N ALA A 260 4.68 -16.51 -20.08
CA ALA A 260 5.43 -15.41 -20.69
C ALA A 260 4.59 -14.73 -21.77
N GLY A 261 4.74 -13.41 -21.92
CA GLY A 261 4.06 -12.69 -22.99
C GLY A 261 3.70 -11.24 -22.64
N ARG A 262 2.94 -10.63 -23.54
CA ARG A 262 2.49 -9.24 -23.39
C ARG A 262 1.67 -9.01 -22.11
N ARG A 263 0.91 -10.04 -21.70
CA ARG A 263 0.10 -9.96 -20.48
C ARG A 263 0.97 -9.72 -19.26
N GLN A 264 2.04 -10.50 -19.07
CA GLN A 264 2.97 -10.36 -17.94
C GLN A 264 3.66 -8.98 -17.96
N VAL A 265 4.00 -8.47 -19.14
CA VAL A 265 4.55 -7.12 -19.30
C VAL A 265 3.56 -6.05 -18.86
N GLN A 266 2.28 -6.16 -19.24
CA GLN A 266 1.22 -5.25 -18.81
C GLN A 266 0.94 -5.36 -17.30
N GLU A 267 0.90 -6.58 -16.75
CA GLU A 267 0.71 -6.81 -15.31
C GLU A 267 1.87 -6.22 -14.51
N TYR A 268 3.11 -6.38 -15.00
CA TYR A 268 4.28 -5.77 -14.36
C TYR A 268 4.24 -4.21 -14.40
N ALA A 269 3.74 -3.64 -15.47
CA ALA A 269 3.58 -2.18 -15.58
C ALA A 269 2.70 -1.60 -14.46
N TRP A 270 1.82 -2.40 -13.86
CA TRP A 270 1.00 -1.96 -12.73
C TRP A 270 1.84 -1.69 -11.47
N ARG A 271 3.04 -2.26 -11.36
CA ARG A 271 3.97 -1.93 -10.26
C ARG A 271 4.26 -0.43 -10.17
N MET A 272 4.36 0.25 -11.31
CA MET A 272 4.62 1.70 -11.34
C MET A 272 3.58 2.53 -10.55
N ARG A 273 2.42 1.93 -10.26
CA ARG A 273 1.38 2.57 -9.42
C ARG A 273 1.79 2.70 -7.95
N VAL A 274 2.78 1.94 -7.49
CA VAL A 274 3.33 2.08 -6.13
C VAL A 274 4.04 3.42 -5.96
N GLU A 275 4.73 3.88 -6.98
CA GLU A 275 5.41 5.18 -6.98
C GLU A 275 4.43 6.34 -6.77
N ALA A 276 3.26 6.28 -7.43
CA ALA A 276 2.20 7.26 -7.20
C ALA A 276 1.66 7.23 -5.77
N THR A 277 1.59 6.05 -5.13
CA THR A 277 1.18 5.92 -3.72
C THR A 277 2.24 6.48 -2.78
N PHE A 278 3.52 6.22 -3.05
CA PHE A 278 4.62 6.80 -2.27
C PHE A 278 4.72 8.32 -2.46
N GLN A 279 4.53 8.84 -3.66
CA GLN A 279 4.47 10.28 -3.91
C GLN A 279 3.31 10.94 -3.16
N ASP A 280 2.13 10.30 -3.12
CA ASP A 280 1.00 10.77 -2.31
C ASP A 280 1.33 10.71 -0.80
N SER A 281 2.12 9.75 -0.33
CA SER A 281 2.54 9.64 1.08
C SER A 281 3.63 10.66 1.45
N LYS A 282 4.52 10.95 0.54
CA LYS A 282 5.64 11.90 0.70
C LYS A 282 5.19 13.36 0.45
N SER A 283 5.99 14.12 -0.25
CA SER A 283 5.86 15.56 -0.42
C SER A 283 4.63 16.04 -1.20
N ARG A 284 4.02 15.21 -2.04
CA ARG A 284 2.87 15.60 -2.88
C ARG A 284 1.49 15.37 -2.26
N GLY A 285 1.44 14.75 -1.09
CA GLY A 285 0.18 14.43 -0.41
C GLY A 285 0.28 14.57 1.09
N TRP A 286 0.49 13.48 1.80
CA TRP A 286 0.47 13.43 3.27
C TRP A 286 1.67 14.10 3.95
N ASN A 287 2.73 14.40 3.20
CA ASN A 287 3.95 15.07 3.66
C ASN A 287 4.59 14.39 4.89
N ILE A 288 4.67 13.07 4.85
CA ILE A 288 5.16 12.27 5.98
C ILE A 288 6.63 12.60 6.33
N GLU A 289 7.45 12.97 5.33
CA GLU A 289 8.87 13.31 5.54
C GLU A 289 9.04 14.56 6.42
N ALA A 290 8.09 15.50 6.38
CA ALA A 290 8.09 16.67 7.26
C ALA A 290 7.65 16.38 8.71
N SER A 291 7.37 15.11 9.05
CA SER A 291 7.15 14.70 10.44
C SER A 291 8.43 14.62 11.26
N TRP A 292 9.60 14.57 10.61
CA TRP A 292 10.93 14.50 11.25
C TRP A 292 11.07 13.35 12.26
N ILE A 293 10.45 12.20 11.96
CA ILE A 293 10.52 11.02 12.82
C ILE A 293 11.76 10.21 12.48
N GLU A 294 12.63 10.01 13.46
CA GLU A 294 13.89 9.26 13.35
C GLU A 294 13.80 7.86 13.97
N GLN A 295 12.85 7.63 14.87
CA GLN A 295 12.71 6.34 15.56
C GLN A 295 11.78 5.40 14.79
N ALA A 296 12.25 4.19 14.48
CA ALA A 296 11.48 3.18 13.75
C ALA A 296 10.12 2.87 14.41
N ALA A 297 10.07 2.74 15.72
CA ALA A 297 8.84 2.46 16.45
C ALA A 297 7.83 3.61 16.40
N HIS A 298 8.29 4.86 16.34
CA HIS A 298 7.40 6.03 16.17
C HIS A 298 6.88 6.11 14.75
N LEU A 299 7.74 5.84 13.74
CA LEU A 299 7.33 5.78 12.34
C LEU A 299 6.32 4.66 12.10
N ASP A 300 6.52 3.50 12.70
CA ASP A 300 5.59 2.38 12.58
C ASP A 300 4.18 2.75 13.06
N ARG A 301 4.06 3.45 14.21
CA ARG A 301 2.77 3.93 14.73
C ARG A 301 2.20 5.09 13.90
N LEU A 302 3.05 5.94 13.30
CA LEU A 302 2.60 6.96 12.35
C LEU A 302 2.04 6.30 11.09
N LEU A 303 2.72 5.29 10.56
CA LEU A 303 2.28 4.52 9.38
C LEU A 303 0.95 3.81 9.65
N LEU A 304 0.72 3.28 10.85
CA LEU A 304 -0.58 2.73 11.24
C LEU A 304 -1.71 3.75 11.02
N ALA A 305 -1.56 4.96 11.55
CA ALA A 305 -2.57 6.01 11.39
C ALA A 305 -2.69 6.50 9.93
N LEU A 306 -1.56 6.67 9.25
CA LEU A 306 -1.49 7.09 7.86
C LEU A 306 -2.15 6.07 6.91
N PHE A 307 -1.88 4.78 7.11
CA PHE A 307 -2.43 3.75 6.24
C PHE A 307 -3.94 3.57 6.43
N LEU A 308 -4.44 3.74 7.65
CA LEU A 308 -5.89 3.85 7.89
C LEU A 308 -6.48 5.07 7.15
N ALA A 309 -5.81 6.22 7.18
CA ALA A 309 -6.24 7.41 6.47
C ALA A 309 -6.19 7.24 4.93
N ILE A 310 -5.19 6.54 4.39
CA ILE A 310 -5.08 6.21 2.96
C ILE A 310 -6.24 5.31 2.53
N TRP A 311 -6.56 4.27 3.29
CA TRP A 311 -7.69 3.40 3.00
C TRP A 311 -9.02 4.17 3.06
N TRP A 312 -9.19 5.02 4.06
CA TRP A 312 -10.39 5.83 4.18
C TRP A 312 -10.56 6.81 3.02
N THR A 313 -9.53 7.57 2.68
CA THR A 313 -9.60 8.52 1.54
C THR A 313 -9.75 7.81 0.20
N SER A 314 -9.22 6.61 0.04
CA SER A 314 -9.43 5.78 -1.16
C SER A 314 -10.87 5.33 -1.27
N HIS A 315 -11.50 4.92 -0.16
CA HIS A 315 -12.94 4.62 -0.13
C HIS A 315 -13.78 5.85 -0.49
N LEU A 316 -13.47 7.03 0.07
CA LEU A 316 -14.16 8.28 -0.25
C LEU A 316 -14.05 8.64 -1.73
N ALA A 317 -12.88 8.47 -2.33
CA ALA A 317 -12.69 8.72 -3.76
C ALA A 317 -13.50 7.74 -4.63
N ALA A 318 -13.50 6.46 -4.27
CA ALA A 318 -14.29 5.46 -4.96
C ALA A 318 -15.80 5.79 -4.88
N ALA A 319 -16.28 6.19 -3.70
CA ALA A 319 -17.66 6.63 -3.52
C ALA A 319 -17.97 7.90 -4.35
N CYS A 320 -17.06 8.88 -4.38
CA CYS A 320 -17.19 10.08 -5.22
C CYS A 320 -17.33 9.73 -6.70
N ILE A 321 -16.51 8.80 -7.20
CA ILE A 321 -16.54 8.33 -8.58
C ILE A 321 -17.84 7.56 -8.86
N HIS A 322 -18.21 6.64 -7.97
CA HIS A 322 -19.43 5.84 -8.11
C HIS A 322 -20.70 6.69 -8.18
N HIS A 323 -20.75 7.78 -7.40
CA HIS A 323 -21.86 8.74 -7.43
C HIS A 323 -21.76 9.78 -8.56
N GLY A 324 -20.84 9.64 -9.50
CA GLY A 324 -20.68 10.55 -10.63
C GLY A 324 -20.20 11.96 -10.27
N GLN A 325 -19.70 12.16 -9.02
CA GLN A 325 -19.34 13.48 -8.50
C GLN A 325 -17.92 13.93 -8.85
N ARG A 326 -17.14 13.10 -9.55
CA ARG A 326 -15.73 13.41 -9.86
C ARG A 326 -15.55 14.74 -10.60
N GLN A 327 -16.43 15.03 -11.56
CA GLN A 327 -16.36 16.26 -12.41
C GLN A 327 -16.44 17.55 -11.60
N ARG A 328 -16.95 17.52 -10.37
CA ARG A 328 -17.00 18.69 -9.48
C ARG A 328 -15.65 19.08 -8.89
N PHE A 329 -14.70 18.16 -8.90
CA PHE A 329 -13.40 18.32 -8.25
C PHE A 329 -12.23 18.18 -9.21
N ASP A 330 -12.45 17.53 -10.35
CA ASP A 330 -11.42 17.18 -11.30
C ASP A 330 -11.89 17.50 -12.73
N ARG A 331 -10.97 17.92 -13.57
CA ARG A 331 -11.30 18.25 -14.97
C ARG A 331 -11.71 16.99 -15.73
N VAL A 332 -12.60 17.15 -16.70
CA VAL A 332 -13.10 16.03 -17.53
C VAL A 332 -12.02 15.55 -18.50
N ASP A 333 -11.31 16.51 -19.10
CA ASP A 333 -10.28 16.33 -20.12
C ASP A 333 -8.92 15.90 -19.53
N ARG A 334 -8.67 16.25 -18.28
CA ARG A 334 -7.40 15.98 -17.61
C ARG A 334 -7.62 15.60 -16.13
N ARG A 335 -7.26 14.39 -15.79
CA ARG A 335 -7.41 13.86 -14.43
C ARG A 335 -6.20 14.22 -13.57
N ASP A 336 -6.19 15.44 -13.01
CA ASP A 336 -5.07 16.00 -12.26
C ASP A 336 -5.07 15.64 -10.76
N LYS A 337 -6.21 15.19 -10.22
CA LYS A 337 -6.32 14.88 -8.81
C LYS A 337 -5.97 13.42 -8.54
N SER A 338 -5.07 13.20 -7.57
CA SER A 338 -4.85 11.85 -7.06
C SER A 338 -6.11 11.33 -6.35
N ILE A 339 -6.21 10.00 -6.21
CA ILE A 339 -7.33 9.34 -5.51
C ILE A 339 -7.45 9.87 -4.07
N PHE A 340 -6.33 9.99 -3.37
CA PHE A 340 -6.27 10.61 -2.05
C PHE A 340 -6.87 12.03 -2.03
N ARG A 341 -6.40 12.90 -2.93
CA ARG A 341 -6.86 14.29 -3.00
C ARG A 341 -8.33 14.39 -3.38
N LEU A 342 -8.81 13.54 -4.27
CA LEU A 342 -10.21 13.48 -4.67
C LEU A 342 -11.11 13.09 -3.49
N GLY A 343 -10.76 12.03 -2.76
CA GLY A 343 -11.53 11.56 -1.61
C GLY A 343 -11.61 12.61 -0.50
N ARG A 344 -10.49 13.26 -0.22
CA ARG A 344 -10.43 14.34 0.76
C ARG A 344 -11.30 15.55 0.36
N LEU A 345 -11.19 16.01 -0.89
CA LEU A 345 -11.99 17.14 -1.39
C LEU A 345 -13.49 16.83 -1.34
N TRP A 346 -13.87 15.62 -1.68
CA TRP A 346 -15.27 15.18 -1.60
C TRP A 346 -15.78 15.18 -0.16
N LEU A 347 -15.00 14.67 0.80
CA LEU A 347 -15.35 14.73 2.23
C LEU A 347 -15.54 16.17 2.70
N LEU A 348 -14.61 17.07 2.38
CA LEU A 348 -14.68 18.48 2.78
C LEU A 348 -15.89 19.21 2.17
N ASP A 349 -16.28 18.84 0.94
CA ASP A 349 -17.49 19.36 0.31
C ASP A 349 -18.77 18.85 0.99
N ILE A 350 -18.82 17.58 1.32
CA ILE A 350 -19.95 17.01 2.09
C ILE A 350 -20.07 17.68 3.45
N LEU A 351 -18.97 17.84 4.20
CA LEU A 351 -19.00 18.51 5.50
C LEU A 351 -19.48 19.95 5.43
N ARG A 352 -19.21 20.66 4.33
CA ARG A 352 -19.72 22.02 4.11
C ARG A 352 -21.22 22.07 3.80
N ARG A 353 -21.77 21.03 3.15
CA ARG A 353 -23.16 20.98 2.68
C ARG A 353 -24.09 20.14 3.54
N ALA A 354 -23.54 19.35 4.45
CA ALA A 354 -24.32 18.42 5.24
C ALA A 354 -25.18 19.16 6.26
N HIS A 355 -26.48 19.27 5.96
CA HIS A 355 -27.50 19.73 6.91
C HIS A 355 -28.14 18.57 7.69
N HIS A 356 -27.87 17.31 7.30
CA HIS A 356 -28.47 16.13 7.92
C HIS A 356 -27.44 15.04 8.26
N ARG A 357 -27.57 14.41 9.44
CA ARG A 357 -26.70 13.31 9.94
C ARG A 357 -26.63 12.10 8.99
N ALA A 358 -27.70 11.83 8.25
CA ALA A 358 -27.78 10.66 7.35
C ALA A 358 -26.77 10.74 6.18
N SER A 359 -26.47 11.95 5.69
CA SER A 359 -25.52 12.13 4.58
C SER A 359 -24.06 11.85 4.95
N LEU A 360 -23.73 11.86 6.25
CA LEU A 360 -22.36 11.60 6.72
C LEU A 360 -22.03 10.11 6.87
N ARG A 361 -23.04 9.22 6.92
CA ARG A 361 -22.82 7.77 7.02
C ARG A 361 -22.11 7.20 5.79
N CYS A 362 -22.38 7.72 4.61
CA CYS A 362 -21.70 7.29 3.38
C CYS A 362 -20.21 7.70 3.33
N CYS A 363 -19.78 8.63 4.20
CA CYS A 363 -18.38 9.07 4.29
C CYS A 363 -17.52 8.16 5.15
N LEU A 364 -18.12 7.23 5.89
CA LEU A 364 -17.39 6.34 6.79
C LEU A 364 -16.86 5.11 6.04
N PRO A 365 -15.63 4.65 6.34
CA PRO A 365 -15.00 3.55 5.62
C PRO A 365 -15.64 2.19 5.89
N PHE A 366 -16.46 2.06 6.93
CA PHE A 366 -17.13 0.81 7.29
C PHE A 366 -18.64 0.97 7.33
N GLN A 367 -19.35 -0.10 6.97
CA GLN A 367 -20.79 -0.19 7.07
C GLN A 367 -21.18 -1.31 8.03
N HIS A 368 -22.19 -1.08 8.85
CA HIS A 368 -22.76 -2.10 9.72
C HIS A 368 -23.53 -3.11 8.89
N THR A 369 -23.24 -4.39 9.08
CA THR A 369 -23.95 -5.52 8.46
C THR A 369 -24.52 -6.42 9.54
N LYS A 370 -25.34 -7.42 9.15
CA LYS A 370 -25.87 -8.42 10.10
C LYS A 370 -24.79 -9.20 10.84
N THR A 371 -23.58 -9.28 10.26
CA THR A 371 -22.41 -10.00 10.81
C THR A 371 -21.36 -9.07 11.43
N GLY A 372 -21.69 -7.79 11.64
CA GLY A 372 -20.78 -6.77 12.17
C GLY A 372 -20.35 -5.72 11.14
N TRP A 373 -19.24 -5.07 11.40
CA TRP A 373 -18.70 -4.03 10.52
C TRP A 373 -18.00 -4.63 9.30
N ARG A 374 -18.25 -4.08 8.11
CA ARG A 374 -17.60 -4.45 6.87
C ARG A 374 -17.02 -3.20 6.21
N PHE A 375 -15.80 -3.30 5.68
CA PHE A 375 -15.21 -2.22 4.89
C PHE A 375 -16.06 -1.93 3.66
N ALA A 376 -16.51 -0.68 3.53
CA ALA A 376 -17.44 -0.25 2.50
C ALA A 376 -16.71 0.16 1.21
N LEU A 377 -15.94 -0.77 0.64
CA LEU A 377 -15.32 -0.56 -0.67
C LEU A 377 -16.39 -0.61 -1.77
N ARG A 378 -16.53 0.50 -2.47
CA ARG A 378 -17.32 0.61 -3.71
C ARG A 378 -16.34 0.96 -4.83
N PHE A 379 -15.75 -0.06 -5.43
CA PHE A 379 -14.90 0.13 -6.61
C PHE A 379 -15.59 -0.41 -7.85
#